data_20528b91d7c3dd192ade75f1c5512ab2
#
_entry.id   20528b91d7c3dd192ade75f1c5512ab2
#
_cell.length_a   1.000
_cell.length_b   1.000
_cell.length_c   1.000
_cell.angle_alpha   90.00
_cell.angle_beta   90.00
_cell.angle_gamma   90.00
#
_symmetry.space_group_name_H-M   'P 1'
#
loop_
_entity.id
_entity.type
_entity.pdbx_description
1 polymer ?
#
loop_
_entity_poly.entity_id
_entity_poly.type
_entity_poly.pdbx_seq_one_letter_code
_entity_poly.pdbx_strand_id
1 'polypeptide(L)'
;MMQYQSTLDLWLARAVEDPDLAAELEAVRSDPDAVTDRFYRDLAFGTGGLRGVIGASTNRMNLYTVRRATQGLADYLNASGLPKKVAIAHDSRHKGELFCREAARVLAANGITAYLYPRLEPTPALSWATRYLGCGAGICVTASHNPAKYNGYKVYGADGCQITLEVADQVLKAIEQHDYFDSIRVMDYSAGGTGLPAADVLEYRLAGGAKFMVRPSGTEPKIKVYLSAVGKSEAEADAVNERMA
;
A
#
# COMPACT_ATOMS: atom_id res chain seq x y z
N MET A 1 -31.58 -9.74 2.55
CA MET A 1 -30.23 -9.27 2.94
C MET A 1 -29.46 -9.10 1.64
N MET A 2 -28.79 -7.96 1.41
CA MET A 2 -27.99 -7.76 0.19
C MET A 2 -26.83 -8.76 0.16
N GLN A 3 -26.47 -9.26 -1.02
CA GLN A 3 -25.46 -10.31 -1.20
C GLN A 3 -24.09 -9.99 -0.59
N TYR A 4 -23.70 -8.70 -0.57
CA TYR A 4 -22.39 -8.25 -0.06
C TYR A 4 -22.49 -7.38 1.20
N GLN A 5 -23.58 -7.51 1.97
CA GLN A 5 -23.81 -6.66 3.13
C GLN A 5 -22.71 -6.81 4.20
N SER A 6 -22.29 -8.02 4.50
CA SER A 6 -21.22 -8.26 5.49
C SER A 6 -19.88 -7.64 5.08
N THR A 7 -19.56 -7.67 3.79
CA THR A 7 -18.34 -7.05 3.26
C THR A 7 -18.43 -5.52 3.30
N LEU A 8 -19.57 -4.96 2.95
CA LEU A 8 -19.83 -3.53 3.07
C LEU A 8 -19.69 -3.06 4.53
N ASP A 9 -20.32 -3.78 5.48
CA ASP A 9 -20.27 -3.44 6.91
C ASP A 9 -18.82 -3.49 7.44
N LEU A 10 -18.04 -4.50 7.01
CA LEU A 10 -16.62 -4.59 7.33
C LEU A 10 -15.84 -3.38 6.80
N TRP A 11 -16.08 -2.99 5.54
CA TRP A 11 -15.40 -1.84 4.93
C TRP A 11 -15.81 -0.53 5.59
N LEU A 12 -17.07 -0.32 5.92
CA LEU A 12 -17.53 0.85 6.67
C LEU A 12 -16.86 0.95 8.04
N ALA A 13 -16.62 -0.19 8.71
CA ALA A 13 -15.97 -0.23 10.00
C ALA A 13 -14.44 -0.05 9.94
N ARG A 14 -13.79 -0.45 8.86
CA ARG A 14 -12.34 -0.57 8.77
C ARG A 14 -11.67 0.40 7.80
N ALA A 15 -12.38 0.88 6.75
CA ALA A 15 -11.83 1.76 5.73
C ALA A 15 -11.90 3.25 6.14
N VAL A 16 -11.33 3.58 7.30
CA VAL A 16 -11.45 4.89 7.95
C VAL A 16 -10.25 5.83 7.73
N GLU A 17 -9.18 5.35 7.10
CA GLU A 17 -7.96 6.14 6.93
C GLU A 17 -8.04 7.15 5.78
N ASP A 18 -8.98 6.98 4.84
CA ASP A 18 -9.29 7.93 3.78
C ASP A 18 -10.77 8.35 3.94
N PRO A 19 -11.04 9.56 4.42
CA PRO A 19 -12.40 10.04 4.65
C PRO A 19 -13.30 10.00 3.42
N ASP A 20 -12.75 10.16 2.21
CA ASP A 20 -13.49 10.10 0.95
C ASP A 20 -14.11 8.70 0.76
N LEU A 21 -13.39 7.64 1.16
CA LEU A 21 -13.87 6.26 1.02
C LEU A 21 -15.04 5.97 1.95
N ALA A 22 -14.98 6.43 3.20
CA ALA A 22 -16.06 6.27 4.16
C ALA A 22 -17.34 7.00 3.69
N ALA A 23 -17.20 8.25 3.24
CA ALA A 23 -18.30 9.05 2.70
C ALA A 23 -18.92 8.39 1.45
N GLU A 24 -18.09 7.85 0.53
CA GLU A 24 -18.55 7.14 -0.65
C GLU A 24 -19.36 5.88 -0.30
N LEU A 25 -18.88 5.07 0.66
CA LEU A 25 -19.58 3.85 1.09
C LEU A 25 -20.92 4.16 1.74
N GLU A 26 -21.00 5.18 2.61
CA GLU A 26 -22.27 5.61 3.20
C GLU A 26 -23.26 6.10 2.13
N ALA A 27 -22.80 6.84 1.11
CA ALA A 27 -23.66 7.34 0.05
C ALA A 27 -24.29 6.22 -0.80
N VAL A 28 -23.61 5.08 -0.94
CA VAL A 28 -24.11 3.94 -1.76
C VAL A 28 -24.71 2.81 -0.93
N ARG A 29 -24.71 2.93 0.38
CA ARG A 29 -25.12 1.88 1.32
C ARG A 29 -26.48 1.28 1.07
N SER A 30 -27.43 2.09 0.62
CA SER A 30 -28.82 1.67 0.35
C SER A 30 -29.07 1.28 -1.10
N ASP A 31 -28.06 1.34 -1.98
CA ASP A 31 -28.16 0.98 -3.40
C ASP A 31 -27.54 -0.41 -3.64
N PRO A 32 -28.35 -1.48 -3.81
CA PRO A 32 -27.87 -2.84 -3.98
C PRO A 32 -26.99 -3.03 -5.23
N ASP A 33 -27.29 -2.32 -6.31
CA ASP A 33 -26.54 -2.43 -7.57
C ASP A 33 -25.18 -1.77 -7.44
N ALA A 34 -25.13 -0.59 -6.80
CA ALA A 34 -23.87 0.09 -6.51
C ALA A 34 -22.99 -0.68 -5.52
N VAL A 35 -23.57 -1.37 -4.52
CA VAL A 35 -22.85 -2.23 -3.60
C VAL A 35 -22.32 -3.48 -4.33
N THR A 36 -23.17 -4.10 -5.16
CA THR A 36 -22.76 -5.27 -5.95
C THR A 36 -21.58 -4.93 -6.86
N ASP A 37 -21.66 -3.84 -7.64
CA ASP A 37 -20.58 -3.40 -8.54
C ASP A 37 -19.24 -3.19 -7.81
N ARG A 38 -19.28 -2.80 -6.53
CA ARG A 38 -18.08 -2.57 -5.73
C ARG A 38 -17.47 -3.82 -5.13
N PHE A 39 -18.30 -4.82 -4.78
CA PHE A 39 -17.86 -5.96 -3.96
C PHE A 39 -17.98 -7.34 -4.62
N TYR A 40 -18.49 -7.44 -5.86
CA TYR A 40 -18.70 -8.75 -6.52
C TYR A 40 -17.40 -9.50 -6.82
N ARG A 41 -16.27 -8.80 -6.80
CA ARG A 41 -14.93 -9.38 -6.97
C ARG A 41 -13.85 -8.46 -6.37
N ASP A 42 -12.65 -9.00 -6.26
CA ASP A 42 -11.44 -8.23 -6.04
C ASP A 42 -10.98 -7.58 -7.36
N LEU A 43 -10.28 -6.44 -7.25
CA LEU A 43 -9.63 -5.81 -8.39
C LEU A 43 -8.54 -6.74 -8.92
N ALA A 44 -8.69 -7.17 -10.16
CA ALA A 44 -7.79 -8.14 -10.75
C ALA A 44 -6.36 -7.58 -10.90
N PHE A 45 -5.36 -8.34 -10.44
CA PHE A 45 -3.96 -8.14 -10.77
C PHE A 45 -3.70 -8.81 -12.13
N GLY A 46 -3.94 -8.06 -13.20
CA GLY A 46 -3.85 -8.57 -14.58
C GLY A 46 -2.41 -8.84 -15.02
N THR A 47 -2.07 -8.53 -16.27
CA THR A 47 -0.77 -8.79 -16.90
C THR A 47 0.42 -7.98 -16.33
N GLY A 48 0.37 -7.64 -15.04
CA GLY A 48 1.45 -6.94 -14.34
C GLY A 48 0.99 -5.70 -13.58
N GLY A 49 -0.20 -5.74 -12.98
CA GLY A 49 -0.66 -4.70 -12.08
C GLY A 49 -2.16 -4.56 -11.98
N LEU A 50 -2.61 -3.64 -11.15
CA LEU A 50 -4.02 -3.30 -10.95
C LEU A 50 -4.44 -2.16 -11.88
N ARG A 51 -5.70 -2.13 -12.27
CA ARG A 51 -6.34 -0.99 -12.91
C ARG A 51 -7.83 -0.99 -12.62
N GLY A 52 -8.35 0.14 -12.11
CA GLY A 52 -9.76 0.27 -11.80
C GLY A 52 -10.19 1.72 -11.60
N VAL A 53 -11.48 1.88 -11.38
CA VAL A 53 -12.06 3.16 -10.95
C VAL A 53 -11.53 3.47 -9.54
N ILE A 54 -11.16 4.73 -9.28
CA ILE A 54 -10.79 5.20 -7.94
C ILE A 54 -12.04 5.20 -7.07
N GLY A 55 -11.96 4.64 -5.86
CA GLY A 55 -13.08 4.62 -4.92
C GLY A 55 -12.99 3.53 -3.87
N ALA A 56 -14.00 3.44 -3.05
CA ALA A 56 -14.07 2.51 -1.93
C ALA A 56 -14.55 1.13 -2.36
N SER A 57 -13.85 0.11 -2.03
CA SER A 57 -14.17 -1.32 -2.06
C SER A 57 -13.05 -2.20 -2.59
N THR A 58 -13.31 -3.51 -2.66
CA THR A 58 -12.36 -4.52 -3.18
C THR A 58 -12.16 -4.42 -4.69
N ASN A 59 -13.17 -3.97 -5.45
CA ASN A 59 -13.12 -3.81 -6.91
C ASN A 59 -12.81 -2.36 -7.33
N ARG A 60 -12.08 -1.61 -6.51
CA ARG A 60 -11.71 -0.20 -6.77
C ARG A 60 -10.25 0.05 -6.44
N MET A 61 -9.68 1.09 -7.10
CA MET A 61 -8.35 1.62 -6.74
C MET A 61 -8.47 2.52 -5.51
N ASN A 62 -7.86 2.12 -4.42
CA ASN A 62 -7.78 2.87 -3.19
C ASN A 62 -6.50 2.50 -2.42
N LEU A 63 -6.27 3.14 -1.28
CA LEU A 63 -5.08 2.89 -0.48
C LEU A 63 -4.97 1.44 0.02
N TYR A 64 -6.09 0.78 0.32
CA TYR A 64 -6.11 -0.61 0.82
C TYR A 64 -5.75 -1.60 -0.29
N THR A 65 -6.29 -1.42 -1.50
CA THR A 65 -5.95 -2.26 -2.65
C THR A 65 -4.50 -2.07 -3.08
N VAL A 66 -3.96 -0.85 -3.01
CA VAL A 66 -2.56 -0.55 -3.29
C VAL A 66 -1.64 -1.17 -2.22
N ARG A 67 -1.97 -1.04 -0.95
CA ARG A 67 -1.20 -1.65 0.16
C ARG A 67 -1.14 -3.16 0.01
N ARG A 68 -2.29 -3.80 -0.21
CA ARG A 68 -2.39 -5.26 -0.40
C ARG A 68 -1.52 -5.73 -1.58
N ALA A 69 -1.63 -5.06 -2.73
CA ALA A 69 -0.81 -5.38 -3.89
C ALA A 69 0.69 -5.17 -3.64
N THR A 70 1.05 -4.11 -2.91
CA THR A 70 2.45 -3.82 -2.59
C THR A 70 2.99 -4.81 -1.57
N GLN A 71 2.18 -5.31 -0.64
CA GLN A 71 2.58 -6.35 0.30
C GLN A 71 2.92 -7.64 -0.47
N GLY A 72 2.07 -8.09 -1.40
CA GLY A 72 2.39 -9.25 -2.22
C GLY A 72 3.64 -9.07 -3.10
N LEU A 73 3.87 -7.86 -3.63
CA LEU A 73 5.12 -7.55 -4.34
C LEU A 73 6.34 -7.60 -3.39
N ALA A 74 6.21 -7.11 -2.17
CA ALA A 74 7.27 -7.15 -1.17
C ALA A 74 7.63 -8.59 -0.78
N ASP A 75 6.63 -9.45 -0.59
CA ASP A 75 6.84 -10.87 -0.28
C ASP A 75 7.53 -11.60 -1.43
N TYR A 76 7.09 -11.33 -2.67
CA TYR A 76 7.75 -11.84 -3.86
C TYR A 76 9.23 -11.42 -3.92
N LEU A 77 9.53 -10.13 -3.73
CA LEU A 77 10.91 -9.62 -3.73
C LEU A 77 11.75 -10.24 -2.60
N ASN A 78 11.17 -10.40 -1.43
CA ASN A 78 11.86 -10.99 -0.28
C ASN A 78 12.19 -12.49 -0.51
N ALA A 79 11.38 -13.20 -1.29
CA ALA A 79 11.57 -14.61 -1.62
C ALA A 79 12.43 -14.85 -2.87
N SER A 80 12.49 -13.90 -3.81
CA SER A 80 13.09 -14.11 -5.14
C SER A 80 14.60 -13.95 -5.22
N GLY A 81 15.25 -13.42 -4.18
CA GLY A 81 16.68 -13.07 -4.21
C GLY A 81 17.02 -11.82 -5.05
N LEU A 82 16.04 -11.13 -5.60
CA LEU A 82 16.22 -9.87 -6.31
C LEU A 82 16.66 -8.74 -5.37
N PRO A 83 17.27 -7.66 -5.91
CA PRO A 83 17.62 -6.50 -5.09
C PRO A 83 16.40 -5.94 -4.34
N LYS A 84 16.52 -5.73 -3.03
CA LYS A 84 15.47 -5.14 -2.17
C LYS A 84 15.40 -3.62 -2.34
N LYS A 85 15.14 -3.20 -3.56
CA LYS A 85 15.03 -1.80 -3.98
C LYS A 85 13.92 -1.68 -5.01
N VAL A 86 13.08 -0.66 -4.90
CA VAL A 86 11.97 -0.40 -5.82
C VAL A 86 11.94 1.08 -6.19
N ALA A 87 11.90 1.39 -7.48
CA ALA A 87 11.65 2.74 -7.97
C ALA A 87 10.14 2.97 -8.13
N ILE A 88 9.63 4.16 -7.75
CA ILE A 88 8.21 4.47 -7.78
C ILE A 88 8.00 5.82 -8.46
N ALA A 89 7.07 5.86 -9.43
CA ALA A 89 6.65 7.08 -10.12
C ALA A 89 5.13 7.09 -10.33
N HIS A 90 4.57 8.26 -10.60
CA HIS A 90 3.17 8.44 -10.98
C HIS A 90 3.01 9.49 -12.07
N ASP A 91 1.91 9.42 -12.79
CA ASP A 91 1.45 10.46 -13.71
C ASP A 91 0.56 11.51 -13.00
N SER A 92 -0.13 12.34 -13.77
CA SER A 92 -0.96 13.44 -13.24
C SER A 92 -2.35 13.02 -12.71
N ARG A 93 -2.62 11.73 -12.55
CA ARG A 93 -3.93 11.22 -12.13
C ARG A 93 -4.22 11.49 -10.65
N HIS A 94 -5.52 11.60 -10.33
CA HIS A 94 -5.97 11.75 -8.96
C HIS A 94 -5.43 10.64 -8.06
N LYS A 95 -5.06 10.99 -6.82
CA LYS A 95 -4.51 10.09 -5.80
C LYS A 95 -3.19 9.40 -6.20
N GLY A 96 -2.52 9.81 -7.30
CA GLY A 96 -1.25 9.23 -7.74
C GLY A 96 -0.17 9.33 -6.67
N GLU A 97 0.04 10.52 -6.10
CA GLU A 97 1.01 10.74 -5.02
C GLU A 97 0.66 9.94 -3.76
N LEU A 98 -0.63 9.90 -3.37
CA LEU A 98 -1.10 9.10 -2.22
C LEU A 98 -0.74 7.63 -2.41
N PHE A 99 -1.06 7.05 -3.57
CA PHE A 99 -0.81 5.64 -3.85
C PHE A 99 0.68 5.31 -3.88
N CYS A 100 1.51 6.20 -4.43
CA CYS A 100 2.97 6.04 -4.39
C CYS A 100 3.53 6.06 -2.97
N ARG A 101 3.04 6.98 -2.13
CA ARG A 101 3.44 7.08 -0.73
C ARG A 101 3.04 5.85 0.07
N GLU A 102 1.82 5.33 -0.13
CA GLU A 102 1.37 4.11 0.52
C GLU A 102 2.18 2.88 0.07
N ALA A 103 2.49 2.76 -1.22
CA ALA A 103 3.38 1.72 -1.71
C ALA A 103 4.78 1.83 -1.08
N ALA A 104 5.36 3.03 -1.02
CA ALA A 104 6.67 3.24 -0.40
C ALA A 104 6.68 2.85 1.09
N ARG A 105 5.59 3.16 1.83
CA ARG A 105 5.43 2.78 3.24
C ARG A 105 5.43 1.27 3.45
N VAL A 106 4.65 0.54 2.63
CA VAL A 106 4.60 -0.93 2.69
C VAL A 106 5.96 -1.54 2.38
N LEU A 107 6.64 -1.06 1.33
CA LEU A 107 7.97 -1.55 0.96
C LEU A 107 8.99 -1.32 2.08
N ALA A 108 9.02 -0.10 2.64
CA ALA A 108 9.95 0.24 3.72
C ALA A 108 9.75 -0.66 4.95
N ALA A 109 8.50 -0.95 5.30
CA ALA A 109 8.17 -1.84 6.40
C ALA A 109 8.56 -3.31 6.17
N ASN A 110 8.76 -3.70 4.91
CA ASN A 110 9.25 -5.01 4.52
C ASN A 110 10.78 -5.03 4.30
N GLY A 111 11.50 -3.98 4.73
CA GLY A 111 12.96 -3.89 4.58
C GLY A 111 13.41 -3.62 3.14
N ILE A 112 12.52 -3.09 2.29
CA ILE A 112 12.80 -2.79 0.89
C ILE A 112 12.96 -1.28 0.72
N THR A 113 14.10 -0.84 0.17
CA THR A 113 14.36 0.57 -0.13
C THR A 113 13.45 1.06 -1.25
N ALA A 114 12.63 2.09 -0.98
CA ALA A 114 11.78 2.74 -1.99
C ALA A 114 12.41 4.04 -2.47
N TYR A 115 12.63 4.16 -3.78
CA TYR A 115 13.05 5.39 -4.44
C TYR A 115 11.83 6.07 -5.06
N LEU A 116 11.34 7.08 -4.39
CA LEU A 116 10.13 7.80 -4.80
C LEU A 116 10.53 9.07 -5.57
N TYR A 117 10.02 9.24 -6.79
CA TYR A 117 10.15 10.51 -7.49
C TYR A 117 9.43 11.63 -6.74
N PRO A 118 10.04 12.81 -6.57
CA PRO A 118 9.45 13.92 -5.80
C PRO A 118 8.32 14.64 -6.53
N ARG A 119 8.10 14.31 -7.81
CA ARG A 119 7.08 14.89 -8.69
C ARG A 119 6.61 13.83 -9.68
N LEU A 120 5.54 14.14 -10.41
CA LEU A 120 5.06 13.29 -11.48
C LEU A 120 6.14 13.08 -12.55
N GLU A 121 6.26 11.83 -13.02
CA GLU A 121 7.22 11.46 -14.06
C GLU A 121 6.59 10.44 -15.03
N PRO A 122 6.98 10.47 -16.31
CA PRO A 122 6.47 9.53 -17.29
C PRO A 122 7.03 8.12 -17.08
N THR A 123 6.30 7.11 -17.55
CA THR A 123 6.69 5.69 -17.48
C THR A 123 8.14 5.41 -17.96
N PRO A 124 8.66 6.02 -19.05
CA PRO A 124 10.06 5.81 -19.43
C PRO A 124 11.08 6.23 -18.39
N ALA A 125 10.79 7.29 -17.62
CA ALA A 125 11.67 7.72 -16.52
C ALA A 125 11.72 6.66 -15.41
N LEU A 126 10.57 6.05 -15.06
CA LEU A 126 10.53 4.93 -14.12
C LEU A 126 11.35 3.73 -14.63
N SER A 127 11.14 3.31 -15.87
CA SER A 127 11.87 2.20 -16.49
C SER A 127 13.38 2.42 -16.43
N TRP A 128 13.82 3.63 -16.74
CA TRP A 128 15.22 4.01 -16.65
C TRP A 128 15.75 3.97 -15.22
N ALA A 129 15.02 4.57 -14.27
CA ALA A 129 15.41 4.61 -12.85
C ALA A 129 15.50 3.21 -12.24
N THR A 130 14.58 2.31 -12.58
CA THR A 130 14.59 0.92 -12.12
C THR A 130 15.91 0.24 -12.46
N ARG A 131 16.39 0.40 -13.68
CA ARG A 131 17.69 -0.15 -14.14
C ARG A 131 18.88 0.61 -13.57
N TYR A 132 18.84 1.94 -13.62
CA TYR A 132 19.95 2.80 -13.20
C TYR A 132 20.27 2.65 -11.70
N LEU A 133 19.25 2.52 -10.85
CA LEU A 133 19.40 2.35 -9.41
C LEU A 133 19.61 0.89 -8.98
N GLY A 134 19.61 -0.04 -9.93
CA GLY A 134 19.71 -1.48 -9.65
C GLY A 134 18.56 -1.97 -8.77
N CYS A 135 17.33 -1.59 -9.11
CA CYS A 135 16.15 -2.02 -8.39
C CYS A 135 15.74 -3.44 -8.79
N GLY A 136 15.14 -4.19 -7.85
CA GLY A 136 14.52 -5.48 -8.14
C GLY A 136 13.16 -5.34 -8.83
N ALA A 137 12.49 -4.21 -8.64
CA ALA A 137 11.24 -3.87 -9.32
C ALA A 137 11.04 -2.36 -9.45
N GLY A 138 10.06 -1.96 -10.27
CA GLY A 138 9.55 -0.61 -10.37
C GLY A 138 8.03 -0.57 -10.26
N ILE A 139 7.48 0.51 -9.73
CA ILE A 139 6.04 0.75 -9.64
C ILE A 139 5.68 2.03 -10.37
N CYS A 140 4.78 1.96 -11.35
CA CYS A 140 4.21 3.12 -12.00
C CYS A 140 2.73 3.25 -11.70
N VAL A 141 2.36 4.28 -10.95
CA VAL A 141 0.95 4.58 -10.66
C VAL A 141 0.37 5.38 -11.82
N THR A 142 -0.35 4.69 -12.70
CA THR A 142 -0.95 5.25 -13.91
C THR A 142 -2.03 4.32 -14.47
N ALA A 143 -3.06 4.89 -15.08
CA ALA A 143 -4.02 4.16 -15.90
C ALA A 143 -3.88 4.48 -17.40
N SER A 144 -2.70 4.96 -17.84
CA SER A 144 -2.39 5.24 -19.24
C SER A 144 -3.40 6.24 -19.88
N HIS A 145 -4.21 5.81 -20.83
CA HIS A 145 -5.18 6.60 -21.57
C HIS A 145 -6.63 6.43 -21.08
N ASN A 146 -6.86 5.68 -20.01
CA ASN A 146 -8.22 5.54 -19.45
C ASN A 146 -8.78 6.88 -18.95
N PRO A 147 -10.11 7.04 -18.87
CA PRO A 147 -10.75 8.24 -18.31
C PRO A 147 -10.22 8.61 -16.93
N ALA A 148 -10.35 9.89 -16.54
CA ALA A 148 -9.78 10.46 -15.31
C ALA A 148 -10.22 9.74 -14.02
N LYS A 149 -11.40 9.12 -14.01
CA LYS A 149 -11.92 8.35 -12.88
C LYS A 149 -11.13 7.06 -12.59
N TYR A 150 -10.24 6.62 -13.51
CA TYR A 150 -9.41 5.44 -13.33
C TYR A 150 -8.03 5.81 -12.82
N ASN A 151 -7.43 4.91 -12.02
CA ASN A 151 -6.01 4.85 -11.80
C ASN A 151 -5.54 3.39 -11.89
N GLY A 152 -4.24 3.18 -11.80
CA GLY A 152 -3.64 1.85 -11.86
C GLY A 152 -2.33 1.79 -11.11
N TYR A 153 -1.86 0.58 -10.90
CA TYR A 153 -0.62 0.24 -10.22
C TYR A 153 0.09 -0.79 -11.10
N LYS A 154 1.08 -0.35 -11.88
CA LYS A 154 1.83 -1.22 -12.81
C LYS A 154 3.17 -1.61 -12.22
N VAL A 155 3.51 -2.89 -12.31
CA VAL A 155 4.79 -3.42 -11.84
C VAL A 155 5.74 -3.66 -13.01
N TYR A 156 6.98 -3.25 -12.81
CA TYR A 156 8.11 -3.40 -13.74
C TYR A 156 9.16 -4.29 -13.08
N GLY A 157 9.82 -5.13 -13.87
CA GLY A 157 10.93 -5.98 -13.44
C GLY A 157 12.25 -5.21 -13.37
N ALA A 158 13.29 -5.88 -12.89
CA ALA A 158 14.64 -5.33 -12.78
C ALA A 158 15.24 -4.86 -14.13
N ASP A 159 14.74 -5.40 -15.23
CA ASP A 159 15.08 -5.01 -16.61
C ASP A 159 14.42 -3.70 -17.07
N GLY A 160 13.53 -3.14 -16.24
CA GLY A 160 12.76 -1.93 -16.55
C GLY A 160 11.61 -2.15 -17.53
N CYS A 161 11.26 -3.39 -17.86
CA CYS A 161 10.07 -3.76 -18.61
C CYS A 161 8.92 -4.13 -17.67
N GLN A 162 7.69 -4.04 -18.15
CA GLN A 162 6.55 -4.55 -17.37
C GLN A 162 6.76 -6.06 -17.12
N ILE A 163 6.45 -6.53 -15.90
CA ILE A 163 6.65 -7.92 -15.51
C ILE A 163 5.92 -8.90 -16.45
N THR A 164 6.48 -10.10 -16.61
CA THR A 164 5.86 -11.18 -17.38
C THR A 164 4.64 -11.76 -16.66
N LEU A 165 3.81 -12.51 -17.39
CA LEU A 165 2.66 -13.21 -16.80
C LEU A 165 3.08 -14.17 -15.68
N GLU A 166 4.20 -14.86 -15.85
CA GLU A 166 4.73 -15.80 -14.84
C GLU A 166 5.09 -15.07 -13.53
N VAL A 167 5.74 -13.92 -13.61
CA VAL A 167 6.04 -13.09 -12.43
C VAL A 167 4.76 -12.51 -11.85
N ALA A 168 3.82 -12.06 -12.69
CA ALA A 168 2.52 -11.54 -12.25
C ALA A 168 1.74 -12.59 -11.47
N ASP A 169 1.74 -13.86 -11.90
CA ASP A 169 1.09 -14.97 -11.19
C ASP A 169 1.74 -15.26 -9.82
N GLN A 170 3.07 -15.14 -9.72
CA GLN A 170 3.77 -15.30 -8.43
C GLN A 170 3.42 -14.15 -7.47
N VAL A 171 3.39 -12.92 -7.94
CA VAL A 171 2.97 -11.75 -7.15
C VAL A 171 1.50 -11.88 -6.75
N LEU A 172 0.62 -12.31 -7.65
CA LEU A 172 -0.80 -12.52 -7.35
C LEU A 172 -1.00 -13.55 -6.24
N LYS A 173 -0.32 -14.69 -6.31
CA LYS A 173 -0.36 -15.71 -5.24
C LYS A 173 0.07 -15.16 -3.89
N ALA A 174 1.05 -14.27 -3.86
CA ALA A 174 1.46 -13.59 -2.64
C ALA A 174 0.38 -12.58 -2.17
N ILE A 175 -0.23 -11.80 -3.08
CA ILE A 175 -1.34 -10.88 -2.76
C ILE A 175 -2.51 -11.62 -2.11
N GLU A 176 -2.85 -12.81 -2.59
CA GLU A 176 -3.97 -13.63 -2.09
C GLU A 176 -3.77 -14.13 -0.65
N GLN A 177 -2.55 -14.08 -0.12
CA GLN A 177 -2.27 -14.42 1.29
C GLN A 177 -2.61 -13.29 2.26
N HIS A 178 -2.95 -12.10 1.78
CA HIS A 178 -3.20 -10.93 2.59
C HIS A 178 -4.63 -10.42 2.47
N ASP A 179 -5.18 -9.97 3.60
CA ASP A 179 -6.43 -9.22 3.64
C ASP A 179 -6.20 -7.73 3.38
N TYR A 180 -7.27 -6.99 3.06
CA TYR A 180 -7.22 -5.54 2.80
C TYR A 180 -6.80 -4.71 4.01
N PHE A 181 -7.04 -5.23 5.22
CA PHE A 181 -6.87 -4.50 6.49
C PHE A 181 -5.75 -5.06 7.37
N ASP A 182 -5.01 -6.07 6.90
CA ASP A 182 -3.88 -6.68 7.62
C ASP A 182 -2.55 -5.97 7.34
N SER A 183 -2.49 -5.18 6.27
CA SER A 183 -1.32 -4.38 5.95
C SER A 183 -1.09 -3.30 7.02
N ILE A 184 0.17 -2.88 7.15
CA ILE A 184 0.67 -1.92 8.12
C ILE A 184 -0.26 -0.70 8.21
N ARG A 185 -0.82 -0.45 9.40
CA ARG A 185 -1.52 0.78 9.70
C ARG A 185 -0.49 1.85 10.05
N VAL A 186 -0.41 2.89 9.25
CA VAL A 186 0.33 4.09 9.58
C VAL A 186 -0.61 5.08 10.24
N MET A 187 -0.32 5.47 11.47
CA MET A 187 -1.02 6.55 12.16
C MET A 187 -0.15 7.80 12.11
N ASP A 188 -0.62 8.80 11.39
CA ASP A 188 0.01 10.11 11.29
C ASP A 188 -0.59 11.05 12.35
N TYR A 189 0.18 11.33 13.37
CA TYR A 189 -0.25 12.20 14.47
C TYR A 189 -0.15 13.70 14.13
N SER A 190 0.50 14.07 13.01
CA SER A 190 0.58 15.47 12.57
C SER A 190 -0.76 16.02 12.09
N ALA A 191 -1.61 15.16 11.55
CA ALA A 191 -2.89 15.51 10.95
C ALA A 191 -4.06 15.69 11.93
N GLY A 192 -3.87 15.47 13.23
CA GLY A 192 -4.91 15.67 14.26
C GLY A 192 -6.07 14.66 14.26
N GLY A 193 -6.04 13.61 13.44
CA GLY A 193 -7.12 12.63 13.31
C GLY A 193 -7.16 11.53 14.39
N THR A 194 -6.25 11.56 15.37
CA THR A 194 -6.07 10.48 16.36
C THR A 194 -6.78 10.73 17.70
N GLY A 195 -7.43 11.89 17.88
CA GLY A 195 -8.00 12.33 19.17
C GLY A 195 -6.93 12.80 20.17
N LEU A 196 -5.66 12.82 19.79
CA LEU A 196 -4.54 13.34 20.57
C LEU A 196 -4.07 14.68 19.99
N PRO A 197 -3.35 15.53 20.77
CA PRO A 197 -2.72 16.73 20.21
C PRO A 197 -1.83 16.40 19.02
N ALA A 198 -1.83 17.28 18.01
CA ALA A 198 -0.99 17.14 16.84
C ALA A 198 0.49 17.05 17.23
N ALA A 199 1.21 16.08 16.69
CA ALA A 199 2.62 15.85 16.94
C ALA A 199 3.29 15.30 15.68
N ASP A 200 4.54 15.69 15.44
CA ASP A 200 5.35 15.18 14.33
C ASP A 200 5.83 13.74 14.64
N VAL A 201 4.89 12.81 14.63
CA VAL A 201 5.09 11.38 14.94
C VAL A 201 4.35 10.54 13.93
N LEU A 202 5.03 9.55 13.39
CA LEU A 202 4.44 8.47 12.60
C LEU A 202 4.50 7.18 13.41
N GLU A 203 3.35 6.54 13.63
CA GLU A 203 3.26 5.21 14.22
C GLU A 203 2.88 4.18 13.16
N TYR A 204 3.68 3.14 13.07
CA TYR A 204 3.46 2.00 12.18
C TYR A 204 3.01 0.81 13.00
N ARG A 205 1.80 0.34 12.78
CA ARG A 205 1.25 -0.87 13.42
C ARG A 205 1.37 -2.04 12.47
N LEU A 206 2.08 -3.05 12.93
CA LEU A 206 2.35 -4.27 12.17
C LEU A 206 1.30 -5.35 12.46
N ALA A 207 1.16 -6.30 11.55
CA ALA A 207 0.43 -7.53 11.83
C ALA A 207 1.02 -8.23 13.08
N GLY A 208 0.16 -8.80 13.94
CA GLY A 208 0.61 -9.41 15.19
C GLY A 208 0.78 -8.44 16.37
N GLY A 209 0.40 -7.15 16.21
CA GLY A 209 0.33 -6.16 17.29
C GLY A 209 1.66 -5.45 17.60
N ALA A 210 2.76 -5.82 16.96
CA ALA A 210 4.00 -5.06 17.05
C ALA A 210 3.84 -3.68 16.40
N LYS A 211 4.62 -2.69 16.86
CA LYS A 211 4.62 -1.35 16.29
C LYS A 211 5.96 -0.68 16.41
N PHE A 212 6.22 0.27 15.54
CA PHE A 212 7.32 1.22 15.72
C PHE A 212 6.83 2.64 15.51
N MET A 213 7.45 3.59 16.21
CA MET A 213 7.16 5.01 16.08
C MET A 213 8.42 5.73 15.64
N VAL A 214 8.26 6.68 14.71
CA VAL A 214 9.33 7.51 14.19
C VAL A 214 8.99 8.98 14.47
N ARG A 215 9.94 9.71 15.03
CA ARG A 215 9.79 11.14 15.22
C ARG A 215 11.11 11.88 15.10
N PRO A 216 11.15 13.14 14.65
CA PRO A 216 12.35 13.97 14.77
C PRO A 216 12.68 14.22 16.26
N SER A 217 13.96 14.42 16.55
CA SER A 217 14.38 14.93 17.87
C SER A 217 14.12 16.44 17.91
N GLY A 218 13.45 16.93 18.94
CA GLY A 218 13.19 18.36 19.10
C GLY A 218 14.43 19.20 19.43
N THR A 219 15.56 18.57 19.77
CA THR A 219 16.77 19.25 20.25
C THR A 219 18.03 18.94 19.44
N GLU A 220 18.01 17.95 18.59
CA GLU A 220 19.16 17.47 17.82
C GLU A 220 18.75 17.08 16.39
N PRO A 221 19.63 17.19 15.37
CA PRO A 221 19.34 16.76 14.01
C PRO A 221 19.37 15.22 13.89
N LYS A 222 18.50 14.53 14.62
CA LYS A 222 18.39 13.08 14.70
C LYS A 222 16.93 12.65 14.57
N ILE A 223 16.71 11.48 14.03
CA ILE A 223 15.43 10.76 14.06
C ILE A 223 15.48 9.76 15.22
N LYS A 224 14.42 9.72 16.01
CA LYS A 224 14.22 8.75 17.08
C LYS A 224 13.24 7.68 16.60
N VAL A 225 13.61 6.41 16.76
CA VAL A 225 12.76 5.26 16.46
C VAL A 225 12.51 4.51 17.78
N TYR A 226 11.23 4.24 18.04
CA TYR A 226 10.79 3.46 19.20
C TYR A 226 10.15 2.19 18.68
N LEU A 227 10.66 1.03 19.13
CA LEU A 227 10.14 -0.28 18.79
C LEU A 227 9.30 -0.81 19.95
N SER A 228 8.20 -1.47 19.64
CA SER A 228 7.32 -2.10 20.62
C SER A 228 6.77 -3.39 20.04
N ALA A 229 7.12 -4.51 20.64
CA ALA A 229 6.62 -5.83 20.26
C ALA A 229 5.58 -6.33 21.26
N VAL A 230 4.71 -7.22 20.80
CA VAL A 230 3.78 -7.99 21.62
C VAL A 230 4.09 -9.47 21.40
N GLY A 231 4.25 -10.24 22.47
CA GLY A 231 4.49 -11.67 22.45
C GLY A 231 3.70 -12.36 23.56
N LYS A 232 3.58 -13.68 23.49
CA LYS A 232 2.97 -14.50 24.56
C LYS A 232 3.90 -14.62 25.77
N SER A 233 5.17 -14.24 25.60
CA SER A 233 6.21 -14.19 26.64
C SER A 233 7.18 -13.04 26.33
N GLU A 234 7.96 -12.63 27.34
CA GLU A 234 9.03 -11.63 27.20
C GLU A 234 10.06 -12.05 26.13
N ALA A 235 10.50 -13.29 26.14
CA ALA A 235 11.44 -13.83 25.16
C ALA A 235 10.90 -13.77 23.72
N GLU A 236 9.60 -13.99 23.51
CA GLU A 236 8.98 -13.87 22.21
C GLU A 236 8.89 -12.40 21.76
N ALA A 237 8.56 -11.49 22.66
CA ALA A 237 8.54 -10.07 22.38
C ALA A 237 9.94 -9.51 22.06
N ASP A 238 10.97 -9.95 22.79
CA ASP A 238 12.37 -9.58 22.55
C ASP A 238 12.84 -10.07 21.19
N ALA A 239 12.53 -11.32 20.82
CA ALA A 239 12.85 -11.85 19.49
C ALA A 239 12.16 -11.10 18.34
N VAL A 240 10.97 -10.53 18.57
CA VAL A 240 10.31 -9.66 17.60
C VAL A 240 11.01 -8.30 17.53
N ASN A 241 11.38 -7.70 18.67
CA ASN A 241 12.11 -6.43 18.72
C ASN A 241 13.48 -6.52 18.03
N GLU A 242 14.23 -7.61 18.25
CA GLU A 242 15.52 -7.85 17.59
C GLU A 242 15.40 -7.95 16.06
N ARG A 243 14.29 -8.49 15.55
CA ARG A 243 14.04 -8.54 14.10
C ARG A 243 13.59 -7.21 13.50
N MET A 244 13.08 -6.30 14.33
CA MET A 244 12.67 -4.95 13.91
C MET A 244 13.81 -3.93 13.97
N ALA A 245 14.84 -4.20 14.78
CA ALA A 245 16.01 -3.33 14.96
C ALA A 245 17.01 -3.47 13.80
#